data_0bb3161d6ea915291b65675221608adc
#
_entry.id   0bb3161d6ea915291b65675221608adc
#
_cell.length_a   1.000
_cell.length_b   1.000
_cell.length_c   1.000
_cell.angle_alpha   90.00
_cell.angle_beta   90.00
_cell.angle_gamma   90.00
#
_symmetry.space_group_name_H-M   'P 1'
#
loop_
_entity.id
_entity.type
_entity.pdbx_description
1 polymer ?
#
loop_
_entity_poly.entity_id
_entity_poly.type
_entity_poly.pdbx_seq_one_letter_code
_entity_poly.pdbx_strand_id
1 'polypeptide(L)'
;VENDTLEGDITFSTEETSGDSNEGFVQMSADELLDRFVNGEVSAHCLYDTAKTFYITELDMDSEEWDAYSIGDREDLDNDGEEELILCGPYGGKYLDARDGEVYEFAAGDGTAESLSYTYYQGYVWILYSNEMNSGYKVYHMERYDGADSKVNEMDFSEEYRDENDP
;
A
#
# COMPACT_ATOMS: atom_id res chain seq x y z
N VAL A 1 -12.13 -86.55 1.86
CA VAL A 1 -12.77 -85.84 2.91
C VAL A 1 -12.19 -84.46 3.03
N GLU A 2 -12.95 -83.56 2.79
CA GLU A 2 -12.89 -82.19 2.32
C GLU A 2 -12.00 -81.28 3.12
N ASN A 3 -11.21 -80.60 2.37
CA ASN A 3 -10.34 -79.56 2.78
C ASN A 3 -11.06 -78.22 2.46
N ASP A 4 -11.53 -77.55 3.46
CA ASP A 4 -12.14 -76.23 3.31
C ASP A 4 -11.09 -75.19 3.61
N THR A 5 -10.59 -74.60 2.54
CA THR A 5 -9.65 -73.57 2.58
C THR A 5 -10.43 -72.23 2.58
N LEU A 6 -10.55 -71.64 3.71
CA LEU A 6 -11.03 -70.23 3.83
C LEU A 6 -9.89 -69.32 3.48
N GLU A 7 -9.84 -68.87 2.23
CA GLU A 7 -9.11 -67.72 1.82
C GLU A 7 -9.84 -66.51 2.37
N GLY A 8 -9.32 -65.97 3.44
CA GLY A 8 -9.69 -64.65 3.89
C GLY A 8 -9.11 -63.61 2.95
N ASP A 9 -9.97 -63.07 2.13
CA ASP A 9 -9.65 -61.91 1.31
C ASP A 9 -9.47 -60.70 2.21
N ILE A 10 -8.20 -60.41 2.51
CA ILE A 10 -7.83 -59.18 3.19
C ILE A 10 -7.76 -58.12 2.11
N THR A 11 -8.89 -57.47 1.86
CA THR A 11 -8.88 -56.22 1.14
C THR A 11 -8.21 -55.18 2.01
N PHE A 12 -6.94 -54.94 1.73
CA PHE A 12 -6.30 -53.69 2.12
C PHE A 12 -7.00 -52.57 1.34
N SER A 13 -7.97 -51.91 1.97
CA SER A 13 -8.31 -50.57 1.55
C SER A 13 -7.16 -49.68 2.01
N THR A 14 -6.23 -49.42 1.14
CA THR A 14 -5.43 -48.21 1.22
C THR A 14 -6.43 -47.08 1.13
N GLU A 15 -6.87 -46.58 2.25
CA GLU A 15 -7.29 -45.18 2.28
C GLU A 15 -6.05 -44.40 1.89
N GLU A 16 -5.95 -44.07 0.60
CA GLU A 16 -5.24 -42.91 0.20
C GLU A 16 -5.97 -41.76 0.89
N THR A 17 -5.54 -41.42 2.08
CA THR A 17 -5.64 -40.08 2.52
C THR A 17 -4.86 -39.32 1.48
N SER A 18 -5.54 -38.89 0.42
CA SER A 18 -5.13 -37.70 -0.28
C SER A 18 -5.11 -36.64 0.81
N GLY A 19 -3.98 -36.55 1.47
CA GLY A 19 -3.66 -35.41 2.24
C GLY A 19 -3.83 -34.29 1.24
N ASP A 20 -4.98 -33.65 1.30
CA ASP A 20 -5.17 -32.36 0.76
C ASP A 20 -4.14 -31.52 1.52
N SER A 21 -2.92 -31.53 1.02
CA SER A 21 -1.92 -30.56 1.37
C SER A 21 -2.32 -29.25 0.69
N ASN A 22 -3.56 -28.89 0.90
CA ASN A 22 -3.96 -27.53 1.02
C ASN A 22 -3.43 -27.12 2.41
N GLU A 23 -2.13 -27.16 2.57
CA GLU A 23 -1.45 -26.19 3.38
C GLU A 23 -1.87 -24.89 2.72
N GLY A 24 -3.00 -24.34 3.21
CA GLY A 24 -3.49 -23.10 2.74
C GLY A 24 -2.29 -22.19 2.85
N PHE A 25 -1.80 -21.68 1.71
CA PHE A 25 -0.95 -20.53 1.74
C PHE A 25 -1.76 -19.55 2.53
N VAL A 26 -1.43 -19.38 3.81
CA VAL A 26 -1.96 -18.31 4.62
C VAL A 26 -1.42 -17.08 3.94
N GLN A 27 -2.22 -16.51 3.07
CA GLN A 27 -1.88 -15.25 2.43
C GLN A 27 -1.69 -14.27 3.56
N MET A 28 -0.51 -13.70 3.62
CA MET A 28 -0.14 -12.72 4.62
C MET A 28 -1.11 -11.55 4.53
N SER A 29 -1.59 -11.07 5.67
CA SER A 29 -2.45 -9.88 5.68
C SER A 29 -1.69 -8.65 5.19
N ALA A 30 -2.42 -7.63 4.75
CA ALA A 30 -1.83 -6.34 4.35
C ALA A 30 -0.99 -5.75 5.49
N ASP A 31 -1.50 -5.78 6.70
CA ASP A 31 -0.76 -5.31 7.89
C ASP A 31 0.55 -6.06 8.13
N GLU A 32 0.56 -7.39 8.01
CA GLU A 32 1.78 -8.18 8.17
C GLU A 32 2.82 -7.88 7.09
N LEU A 33 2.37 -7.63 5.85
CA LEU A 33 3.26 -7.24 4.76
C LEU A 33 3.88 -5.86 4.99
N LEU A 34 3.07 -4.90 5.44
CA LEU A 34 3.55 -3.56 5.79
C LEU A 34 4.50 -3.60 6.98
N ASP A 35 4.23 -4.44 7.99
CA ASP A 35 5.15 -4.65 9.11
C ASP A 35 6.50 -5.24 8.66
N ARG A 36 6.49 -6.18 7.73
CA ARG A 36 7.72 -6.72 7.14
C ARG A 36 8.49 -5.70 6.32
N PHE A 37 7.78 -4.83 5.61
CA PHE A 37 8.43 -3.72 4.92
C PHE A 37 9.11 -2.77 5.92
N VAL A 38 8.41 -2.37 6.98
CA VAL A 38 8.97 -1.53 8.06
C VAL A 38 10.20 -2.17 8.72
N ASN A 39 10.19 -3.48 8.87
CA ASN A 39 11.33 -4.24 9.41
C ASN A 39 12.47 -4.47 8.40
N GLY A 40 12.32 -4.04 7.16
CA GLY A 40 13.33 -4.20 6.09
C GLY A 40 13.40 -5.62 5.51
N GLU A 41 12.39 -6.44 5.74
CA GLU A 41 12.36 -7.84 5.30
C GLU A 41 11.86 -8.01 3.86
N VAL A 42 11.00 -7.10 3.40
CA VAL A 42 10.45 -7.08 2.04
C VAL A 42 10.62 -5.69 1.42
N SER A 43 10.70 -5.65 0.10
CA SER A 43 10.77 -4.41 -0.67
C SER A 43 9.37 -3.94 -1.09
N ALA A 44 9.28 -2.67 -1.48
CA ALA A 44 8.12 -2.09 -2.13
C ALA A 44 8.42 -1.79 -3.61
N HIS A 45 7.42 -1.93 -4.46
CA HIS A 45 7.50 -1.51 -5.86
C HIS A 45 7.41 0.01 -5.98
N CYS A 46 8.24 0.59 -6.84
CA CYS A 46 8.22 2.04 -7.10
C CYS A 46 6.97 2.45 -7.88
N LEU A 47 6.44 3.63 -7.59
CA LEU A 47 5.21 4.15 -8.19
C LEU A 47 5.29 4.29 -9.72
N TYR A 48 6.38 4.85 -10.23
CA TYR A 48 6.52 5.15 -11.67
C TYR A 48 7.16 4.04 -12.49
N ASP A 49 7.73 3.04 -11.83
CA ASP A 49 8.36 1.88 -12.48
C ASP A 49 8.24 0.67 -11.55
N THR A 50 7.15 -0.06 -11.69
CA THR A 50 6.85 -1.22 -10.83
C THR A 50 7.83 -2.39 -10.98
N ALA A 51 8.68 -2.36 -12.00
CA ALA A 51 9.79 -3.31 -12.12
C ALA A 51 10.94 -2.98 -11.17
N LYS A 52 11.01 -1.77 -10.66
CA LYS A 52 11.97 -1.33 -9.63
C LYS A 52 11.35 -1.47 -8.25
N THR A 53 12.20 -1.87 -7.31
CA THR A 53 11.82 -2.02 -5.91
C THR A 53 12.81 -1.29 -5.02
N PHE A 54 12.39 -0.97 -3.80
CA PHE A 54 13.25 -0.42 -2.77
C PHE A 54 12.90 -1.01 -1.40
N TYR A 55 13.90 -1.10 -0.53
CA TYR A 55 13.72 -1.42 0.88
C TYR A 55 13.65 -0.15 1.71
N ILE A 56 12.99 -0.19 2.86
CA ILE A 56 12.96 0.96 3.77
C ILE A 56 14.36 1.41 4.19
N THR A 57 15.31 0.47 4.24
CA THR A 57 16.72 0.74 4.57
C THR A 57 17.47 1.55 3.51
N GLU A 58 16.90 1.68 2.31
CA GLU A 58 17.44 2.52 1.23
C GLU A 58 16.96 3.97 1.32
N LEU A 59 15.97 4.24 2.17
CA LEU A 59 15.49 5.59 2.47
C LEU A 59 16.33 6.17 3.61
N ASP A 60 16.53 7.48 3.56
CA ASP A 60 17.14 8.18 4.68
C ASP A 60 16.13 8.27 5.83
N MET A 61 16.40 7.54 6.91
CA MET A 61 15.57 7.52 8.12
C MET A 61 16.21 8.33 9.28
N ASP A 62 17.21 9.17 8.97
CA ASP A 62 17.82 10.04 9.97
C ASP A 62 16.92 11.25 10.24
N SER A 63 16.29 11.29 11.40
CA SER A 63 15.33 12.33 11.78
C SER A 63 15.93 13.73 11.96
N GLU A 64 17.24 13.90 11.87
CA GLU A 64 17.92 15.21 11.98
C GLU A 64 18.04 15.90 10.61
N GLU A 65 17.88 15.15 9.51
CA GLU A 65 17.91 15.72 8.17
C GLU A 65 16.53 16.19 7.71
N TRP A 66 16.49 17.30 6.98
CA TRP A 66 15.21 17.89 6.53
C TRP A 66 14.46 17.02 5.51
N ASP A 67 15.19 16.18 4.79
CA ASP A 67 14.70 15.26 3.77
C ASP A 67 14.57 13.81 4.27
N ALA A 68 14.75 13.59 5.59
CA ALA A 68 14.59 12.29 6.20
C ALA A 68 13.13 11.82 6.20
N TYR A 69 12.98 10.50 6.08
CA TYR A 69 11.70 9.82 6.26
C TYR A 69 11.52 9.33 7.69
N SER A 70 10.27 9.25 8.11
CA SER A 70 9.88 8.60 9.35
C SER A 70 8.61 7.76 9.14
N ILE A 71 8.44 6.74 9.98
CA ILE A 71 7.24 5.91 9.95
C ILE A 71 6.10 6.72 10.55
N GLY A 72 5.05 6.93 9.77
CA GLY A 72 3.82 7.59 10.18
C GLY A 72 2.72 6.60 10.55
N ASP A 73 1.50 7.10 10.54
CA ASP A 73 0.31 6.34 10.89
C ASP A 73 -0.11 5.37 9.76
N ARG A 74 -1.04 4.50 10.08
CA ARG A 74 -1.78 3.67 9.15
C ARG A 74 -3.17 4.25 8.97
N GLU A 75 -3.63 4.32 7.74
CA GLU A 75 -4.91 4.91 7.37
C GLU A 75 -5.43 4.27 6.08
N ASP A 76 -6.73 4.01 5.99
CA ASP A 76 -7.37 3.57 4.74
C ASP A 76 -7.42 4.75 3.74
N LEU A 77 -6.40 4.84 2.91
CA LEU A 77 -6.21 5.96 1.99
C LEU A 77 -6.82 5.72 0.61
N ASP A 78 -7.11 4.47 0.28
CA ASP A 78 -7.67 4.06 -1.02
C ASP A 78 -9.13 3.61 -0.95
N ASN A 79 -9.75 3.67 0.23
CA ASN A 79 -11.15 3.36 0.51
C ASN A 79 -11.53 1.88 0.30
N ASP A 80 -10.61 0.96 0.46
CA ASP A 80 -10.87 -0.47 0.32
C ASP A 80 -11.15 -1.19 1.66
N GLY A 81 -10.92 -0.50 2.78
CA GLY A 81 -11.13 -0.98 4.14
C GLY A 81 -9.90 -1.62 4.78
N GLU A 82 -8.79 -1.69 4.09
CA GLU A 82 -7.47 -2.00 4.63
C GLU A 82 -6.68 -0.70 4.84
N GLU A 83 -5.69 -0.70 5.71
CA GLU A 83 -4.93 0.51 6.01
C GLU A 83 -3.60 0.51 5.27
N GLU A 84 -3.26 1.63 4.63
CA GLU A 84 -1.97 1.90 4.00
C GLU A 84 -0.99 2.46 5.02
N LEU A 85 0.29 2.29 4.72
CA LEU A 85 1.38 2.87 5.50
C LEU A 85 1.73 4.26 4.98
N ILE A 86 1.72 5.23 5.87
CA ILE A 86 2.24 6.57 5.61
C ILE A 86 3.71 6.62 6.05
N LEU A 87 4.60 6.91 5.12
CA LEU A 87 5.96 7.36 5.42
C LEU A 87 5.98 8.87 5.34
N CYS A 88 6.11 9.54 6.48
CA CYS A 88 6.31 10.98 6.53
C CYS A 88 7.69 11.31 5.97
N GLY A 89 7.81 12.36 5.17
CA GLY A 89 9.06 12.72 4.57
C GLY A 89 8.99 13.99 3.71
N PRO A 90 10.00 14.24 2.90
CA PRO A 90 10.03 15.43 2.05
C PRO A 90 8.82 15.46 1.10
N TYR A 91 8.28 16.65 0.91
CA TYR A 91 7.13 16.91 0.04
C TYR A 91 5.88 16.07 0.37
N GLY A 92 5.69 15.69 1.63
CA GLY A 92 4.57 14.89 2.11
C GLY A 92 4.81 13.38 2.16
N GLY A 93 6.00 12.92 1.76
CA GLY A 93 6.44 11.54 1.93
C GLY A 93 5.91 10.57 0.88
N LYS A 94 5.56 9.37 1.35
CA LYS A 94 5.13 8.24 0.51
C LYS A 94 3.98 7.50 1.16
N TYR A 95 3.03 7.03 0.37
CA TYR A 95 1.97 6.13 0.80
C TYR A 95 2.17 4.76 0.17
N LEU A 96 2.14 3.73 1.01
CA LEU A 96 2.42 2.35 0.62
C LEU A 96 1.20 1.47 0.87
N ASP A 97 0.79 0.76 -0.16
CA ASP A 97 -0.27 -0.22 -0.16
C ASP A 97 0.30 -1.65 -0.18
N ALA A 98 -0.35 -2.57 0.52
CA ALA A 98 -0.02 -3.98 0.49
C ALA A 98 -1.17 -4.76 -0.13
N ARG A 99 -0.94 -5.37 -1.28
CA ARG A 99 -1.90 -6.18 -2.01
C ARG A 99 -1.23 -7.34 -2.72
N ASP A 100 -1.97 -8.39 -2.98
CA ASP A 100 -1.51 -9.56 -3.74
C ASP A 100 -0.17 -10.15 -3.24
N GLY A 101 0.11 -10.03 -1.94
CA GLY A 101 1.33 -10.54 -1.32
C GLY A 101 2.57 -9.66 -1.52
N GLU A 102 2.42 -8.44 -2.01
CA GLU A 102 3.51 -7.49 -2.29
C GLU A 102 3.15 -6.08 -1.79
N VAL A 103 4.17 -5.25 -1.61
CA VAL A 103 4.02 -3.85 -1.20
C VAL A 103 4.27 -2.93 -2.38
N TYR A 104 3.43 -1.93 -2.54
CA TYR A 104 3.47 -0.95 -3.62
C TYR A 104 3.47 0.47 -3.08
N GLU A 105 4.36 1.30 -3.59
CA GLU A 105 4.22 2.75 -3.47
C GLU A 105 3.11 3.20 -4.42
N PHE A 106 2.01 3.73 -3.89
CA PHE A 106 0.90 4.17 -4.74
C PHE A 106 0.73 5.69 -4.81
N ALA A 107 1.36 6.43 -3.89
CA ALA A 107 1.44 7.87 -3.93
C ALA A 107 2.76 8.35 -3.32
N ALA A 108 3.34 9.39 -3.88
CA ALA A 108 4.57 9.99 -3.38
C ALA A 108 4.61 11.49 -3.70
N GLY A 109 5.18 12.28 -2.79
CA GLY A 109 5.53 13.67 -3.07
C GLY A 109 6.78 13.76 -3.95
N ASP A 110 6.76 14.66 -4.92
CA ASP A 110 7.87 14.89 -5.86
C ASP A 110 8.12 16.39 -6.04
N GLY A 111 8.66 17.00 -5.02
CA GLY A 111 9.01 18.42 -5.04
C GLY A 111 7.85 19.36 -4.68
N THR A 112 8.12 20.65 -4.76
CA THR A 112 7.15 21.71 -4.41
C THR A 112 6.00 21.84 -5.40
N ALA A 113 6.14 21.24 -6.58
CA ALA A 113 5.09 21.18 -7.58
C ALA A 113 4.12 20.00 -7.36
N GLU A 114 4.50 19.02 -6.55
CA GLU A 114 3.72 17.82 -6.23
C GLU A 114 3.88 17.43 -4.76
N SER A 115 3.45 18.32 -3.85
CA SER A 115 3.41 17.99 -2.42
C SER A 115 2.23 17.08 -2.13
N LEU A 116 2.50 15.92 -1.50
CA LEU A 116 1.53 14.89 -1.19
C LEU A 116 0.82 15.19 0.14
N SER A 117 -0.47 15.01 0.15
CA SER A 117 -1.32 14.98 1.34
C SER A 117 -2.58 14.17 1.07
N TYR A 118 -3.45 14.04 2.08
CA TYR A 118 -4.76 13.44 1.90
C TYR A 118 -5.82 14.20 2.71
N THR A 119 -7.07 14.03 2.34
CA THR A 119 -8.20 14.63 3.04
C THR A 119 -9.44 13.76 2.96
N TYR A 120 -10.36 14.01 3.88
CA TYR A 120 -11.70 13.42 3.86
C TYR A 120 -12.67 14.39 3.19
N TYR A 121 -13.33 13.91 2.15
CA TYR A 121 -14.33 14.69 1.44
C TYR A 121 -15.49 13.78 0.98
N GLN A 122 -16.71 14.16 1.32
CA GLN A 122 -17.95 13.44 0.98
C GLN A 122 -17.94 11.95 1.37
N GLY A 123 -17.34 11.63 2.54
CA GLY A 123 -17.31 10.26 3.08
C GLY A 123 -16.20 9.36 2.52
N TYR A 124 -15.29 9.92 1.73
CA TYR A 124 -14.15 9.22 1.15
C TYR A 124 -12.84 9.90 1.46
N VAL A 125 -11.76 9.14 1.46
CA VAL A 125 -10.41 9.67 1.45
C VAL A 125 -10.04 10.05 0.02
N TRP A 126 -9.39 11.20 -0.14
CA TRP A 126 -8.83 11.69 -1.38
C TRP A 126 -7.35 11.95 -1.20
N ILE A 127 -6.55 11.51 -2.16
CA ILE A 127 -5.12 11.84 -2.25
C ILE A 127 -5.00 13.19 -2.95
N LEU A 128 -4.21 14.09 -2.36
CA LEU A 128 -3.98 15.43 -2.88
C LEU A 128 -2.54 15.61 -3.29
N TYR A 129 -2.37 16.18 -4.46
CA TYR A 129 -1.11 16.73 -4.92
C TYR A 129 -1.25 18.26 -5.04
N SER A 130 -0.43 19.00 -4.32
CA SER A 130 -0.48 20.46 -4.35
C SER A 130 0.75 21.07 -4.99
N ASN A 131 0.53 22.10 -5.81
CA ASN A 131 1.56 22.91 -6.44
C ASN A 131 1.55 24.31 -5.84
N GLU A 132 2.64 24.68 -5.15
CA GLU A 132 2.82 25.95 -4.48
C GLU A 132 3.69 26.94 -5.29
N MET A 133 4.11 26.56 -6.49
CA MET A 133 5.05 27.37 -7.30
C MET A 133 4.38 28.50 -8.08
N ASN A 134 3.06 28.54 -8.14
CA ASN A 134 2.34 29.57 -8.88
C ASN A 134 2.11 30.79 -7.98
N SER A 135 2.74 31.90 -8.32
CA SER A 135 2.59 33.17 -7.59
C SER A 135 1.13 33.55 -7.38
N GLY A 136 0.69 33.56 -6.13
CA GLY A 136 -0.65 33.95 -5.73
C GLY A 136 -1.71 32.84 -5.81
N TYR A 137 -1.36 31.64 -6.28
CA TYR A 137 -2.28 30.51 -6.37
C TYR A 137 -1.63 29.23 -5.87
N LYS A 138 -2.41 28.43 -5.14
CA LYS A 138 -2.11 27.04 -4.86
C LYS A 138 -3.06 26.17 -5.69
N VAL A 139 -2.50 25.29 -6.49
CA VAL A 139 -3.26 24.38 -7.34
C VAL A 139 -3.24 23.00 -6.70
N TYR A 140 -4.38 22.34 -6.68
CA TYR A 140 -4.56 21.01 -6.14
C TYR A 140 -5.09 20.07 -7.23
N HIS A 141 -4.51 18.88 -7.28
CA HIS A 141 -5.03 17.74 -7.98
C HIS A 141 -5.44 16.70 -6.94
N MET A 142 -6.70 16.24 -6.99
CA MET A 142 -7.23 15.25 -6.05
C MET A 142 -7.59 13.98 -6.79
N GLU A 143 -7.24 12.85 -6.20
CA GLU A 143 -7.56 11.53 -6.71
C GLU A 143 -8.26 10.70 -5.64
N ARG A 144 -9.34 10.02 -6.03
CA ARG A 144 -10.02 9.05 -5.20
C ARG A 144 -9.87 7.66 -5.79
N TYR A 145 -9.58 6.70 -4.91
CA TYR A 145 -9.37 5.31 -5.23
C TYR A 145 -10.44 4.43 -4.59
N ASP A 146 -10.65 3.26 -5.18
CA ASP A 146 -11.39 2.11 -4.66
C ASP A 146 -10.47 0.90 -4.76
N GLY A 147 -9.49 0.83 -3.84
CA GLY A 147 -8.25 0.07 -3.95
C GLY A 147 -7.16 0.86 -4.71
N ALA A 148 -5.90 0.74 -4.28
CA ALA A 148 -4.79 1.58 -4.74
C ALA A 148 -4.46 1.46 -6.25
N ASP A 149 -4.91 0.41 -6.90
CA ASP A 149 -4.78 0.22 -8.35
C ASP A 149 -6.00 0.69 -9.16
N SER A 150 -7.03 1.20 -8.49
CA SER A 150 -8.30 1.59 -9.11
C SER A 150 -8.68 3.03 -8.79
N LYS A 151 -8.13 3.98 -9.58
CA LYS A 151 -8.56 5.37 -9.51
C LYS A 151 -9.96 5.52 -10.10
N VAL A 152 -10.93 5.97 -9.27
CA VAL A 152 -12.34 6.04 -9.65
C VAL A 152 -12.84 7.46 -9.87
N ASN A 153 -12.11 8.47 -9.37
CA ASN A 153 -12.44 9.87 -9.58
C ASN A 153 -11.21 10.75 -9.45
N GLU A 154 -11.24 11.91 -10.11
CA GLU A 154 -10.23 12.94 -9.99
C GLU A 154 -10.86 14.33 -10.14
N MET A 155 -10.27 15.34 -9.51
CA MET A 155 -10.67 16.73 -9.67
C MET A 155 -9.50 17.66 -9.44
N ASP A 156 -9.56 18.80 -10.10
CA ASP A 156 -8.59 19.89 -9.95
C ASP A 156 -9.30 21.12 -9.39
N PHE A 157 -8.63 21.84 -8.51
CA PHE A 157 -9.07 23.14 -8.03
C PHE A 157 -7.90 24.03 -7.67
N SER A 158 -8.15 25.31 -7.53
CA SER A 158 -7.14 26.28 -7.13
C SER A 158 -7.65 27.18 -6.02
N GLU A 159 -6.75 27.57 -5.14
CA GLU A 159 -6.96 28.53 -4.09
C GLU A 159 -6.11 29.77 -4.37
N GLU A 160 -6.74 30.96 -4.35
CA GLU A 160 -6.05 32.24 -4.50
C GLU A 160 -5.62 32.74 -3.12
N TYR A 161 -4.32 32.96 -2.95
CA TYR A 161 -3.82 33.67 -1.76
C TYR A 161 -4.01 35.16 -1.99
N ARG A 162 -4.95 35.76 -1.26
CA ARG A 162 -4.98 37.21 -1.11
C ARG A 162 -4.11 37.59 0.10
N ASP A 163 -3.04 38.27 -0.16
CA ASP A 163 -2.33 38.99 0.90
C ASP A 163 -3.29 40.01 1.50
N GLU A 164 -3.49 39.98 2.83
CA GLU A 164 -4.38 40.93 3.54
C GLU A 164 -3.97 42.39 3.34
N ASN A 165 -2.83 42.67 2.67
CA ASN A 165 -2.28 43.98 2.36
C ASN A 165 -2.37 44.37 0.87
N ASP A 166 -3.04 43.57 0.03
CA ASP A 166 -3.25 43.96 -1.37
C ASP A 166 -4.51 44.83 -1.47
N PRO A 167 -4.38 46.09 -1.91
CA PRO A 167 -5.50 47.07 -1.91
C PRO A 167 -6.59 46.73 -2.94
#